data_a49d273194b24c99a93a58716696af59
#
_entry.id   a49d273194b24c99a93a58716696af59
#
_cell.length_a   1.000
_cell.length_b   1.000
_cell.length_c   1.000
_cell.angle_alpha   90.00
_cell.angle_beta   90.00
_cell.angle_gamma   90.00
#
_symmetry.space_group_name_H-M   'P 1'
#
loop_
_entity.id
_entity.type
_entity.pdbx_description
1 polymer ?
#
loop_
_entity_poly.entity_id
_entity_poly.type
_entity_poly.pdbx_seq_one_letter_code
_entity_poly.pdbx_strand_id
1 'polypeptide(L)'
;MARTEPPASKPRVTRGTVYGAPGAPPTPRKAKPRWGRIALVIGGLAAVIVLVVAGCGYAYVTNLDEKLHRTDAFSGLDDRPGKSVSGTQNILFLGSDSRDGADYDPKGSPKTGAAGKNERSDAIMVLHIPADHKKAYIISIPRDTYVSVPELDGHGGARAKINAAFSWGGIPLTVKTVENFTGVKIDHVVKIDFNGFKDMTNALGGVDVTVNKTVTDPRSKRTFKAGVNHLDGDAALDYVRQRYGLPNGDFDRVQRQQIFLRALMQKATDSGTLSNPVKLKSFLDAATKSLTVDNDFSLKDMALEFRSLRPGDISFITSPHKGSQNIDGQSVVVSDKEKAIALWGAVEKDTVADWLAANPANNATKGR
;
A
#
# COMPACT_ATOMS: atom_id res chain seq x y z
N MET A 1 70.46 96.89 51.27
CA MET A 1 71.59 96.01 50.93
C MET A 1 71.08 94.62 50.68
N ALA A 2 70.89 94.19 49.51
CA ALA A 2 70.63 92.78 49.16
C ALA A 2 71.11 92.60 47.73
N ARG A 3 72.05 91.72 47.52
CA ARG A 3 72.60 91.37 46.22
C ARG A 3 71.68 90.38 45.57
N THR A 4 71.34 90.64 44.33
CA THR A 4 70.60 89.74 43.43
C THR A 4 71.65 88.93 42.65
N GLU A 5 71.57 87.61 42.70
CA GLU A 5 72.30 86.70 41.84
C GLU A 5 71.58 86.45 40.51
N PRO A 6 72.26 86.28 39.41
CA PRO A 6 71.67 86.01 38.08
C PRO A 6 71.33 84.53 37.91
N PRO A 7 70.33 84.24 37.03
CA PRO A 7 69.79 82.87 36.85
C PRO A 7 70.73 81.99 36.01
N ALA A 8 70.84 80.69 36.40
CA ALA A 8 71.61 79.70 35.77
C ALA A 8 71.12 79.33 34.37
N SER A 9 72.00 79.16 33.42
CA SER A 9 71.76 78.73 32.05
C SER A 9 71.34 77.29 31.91
N LYS A 10 70.36 77.03 31.15
CA LYS A 10 69.88 75.68 30.84
C LYS A 10 70.81 74.96 29.89
N PRO A 11 71.12 73.63 30.11
CA PRO A 11 71.96 72.87 29.21
C PRO A 11 71.29 72.56 27.89
N ARG A 12 72.05 72.71 26.81
CA ARG A 12 71.69 72.44 25.41
C ARG A 12 71.65 70.95 25.16
N VAL A 13 70.50 70.37 24.93
CA VAL A 13 70.36 68.92 24.59
C VAL A 13 70.73 68.75 23.11
N THR A 14 71.83 68.04 22.87
CA THR A 14 72.24 67.50 21.56
C THR A 14 71.35 66.40 21.14
N ARG A 15 70.70 66.54 19.98
CA ARG A 15 69.82 65.49 19.36
C ARG A 15 70.78 64.34 18.91
N GLY A 16 70.81 63.24 19.66
CA GLY A 16 71.35 61.96 19.19
C GLY A 16 70.47 61.31 18.16
N THR A 17 71.03 60.92 17.02
CA THR A 17 70.41 60.12 16.00
C THR A 17 70.17 58.74 16.54
N VAL A 18 68.88 58.37 16.78
CA VAL A 18 68.43 57.01 17.16
C VAL A 18 68.47 56.18 15.90
N TYR A 19 69.42 55.24 15.81
CA TYR A 19 69.31 54.12 14.83
C TYR A 19 68.15 53.24 15.21
N GLY A 20 67.10 53.22 14.32
CA GLY A 20 65.96 52.32 14.48
C GLY A 20 66.39 50.87 14.43
N ALA A 21 65.94 50.11 15.35
CA ALA A 21 66.12 48.67 15.37
C ALA A 21 65.53 48.04 14.08
N PRO A 22 66.14 46.98 13.50
CA PRO A 22 65.60 46.30 12.31
C PRO A 22 64.17 45.88 12.56
N GLY A 23 63.21 46.31 11.68
CA GLY A 23 61.81 46.03 11.82
C GLY A 23 61.54 44.51 11.93
N ALA A 24 60.73 44.10 12.89
CA ALA A 24 60.25 42.75 13.01
C ALA A 24 59.55 42.31 11.70
N PRO A 25 59.75 41.07 11.24
CA PRO A 25 59.12 40.60 10.00
C PRO A 25 57.58 40.75 10.08
N PRO A 26 56.88 41.10 9.01
CA PRO A 26 55.44 41.25 9.03
C PRO A 26 54.79 39.93 9.41
N THR A 27 54.02 39.92 10.47
CA THR A 27 53.20 38.75 10.88
C THR A 27 52.31 38.33 9.73
N PRO A 28 52.26 37.06 9.31
CA PRO A 28 51.41 36.59 8.24
C PRO A 28 49.94 36.90 8.59
N ARG A 29 49.27 37.75 7.81
CA ARG A 29 47.85 37.99 7.94
C ARG A 29 47.12 36.69 7.66
N LYS A 30 46.52 36.02 8.69
CA LYS A 30 45.63 34.90 8.51
C LYS A 30 44.53 35.30 7.56
N ALA A 31 44.51 34.70 6.38
CA ALA A 31 43.44 34.91 5.40
C ALA A 31 42.11 34.50 6.04
N LYS A 32 41.15 35.43 6.10
CA LYS A 32 39.81 35.13 6.61
C LYS A 32 39.19 34.03 5.72
N PRO A 33 38.74 32.91 6.29
CA PRO A 33 38.11 31.86 5.49
C PRO A 33 36.94 32.45 4.76
N ARG A 34 36.83 32.17 3.47
CA ARG A 34 35.75 32.66 2.58
C ARG A 34 34.51 31.84 2.82
N TRP A 35 33.88 32.00 3.99
CA TRP A 35 32.70 31.25 4.43
C TRP A 35 31.57 31.22 3.40
N GLY A 36 31.35 32.29 2.66
CA GLY A 36 30.36 32.33 1.59
C GLY A 36 30.64 31.37 0.44
N ARG A 37 31.92 31.21 0.04
CA ARG A 37 32.28 30.20 -1.00
C ARG A 37 32.22 28.78 -0.48
N ILE A 38 32.59 28.55 0.77
CA ILE A 38 32.48 27.23 1.42
C ILE A 38 30.99 26.85 1.54
N ALA A 39 30.13 27.75 2.00
CA ALA A 39 28.68 27.53 2.08
C ALA A 39 28.06 27.24 0.70
N LEU A 40 28.49 27.93 -0.35
CA LEU A 40 28.00 27.71 -1.72
C LEU A 40 28.45 26.36 -2.28
N VAL A 41 29.67 25.92 -2.00
CA VAL A 41 30.15 24.58 -2.40
C VAL A 41 29.43 23.47 -1.63
N ILE A 42 29.24 23.64 -0.32
CA ILE A 42 28.49 22.66 0.50
C ILE A 42 27.02 22.63 0.06
N GLY A 43 26.39 23.78 -0.19
CA GLY A 43 25.03 23.85 -0.69
C GLY A 43 24.87 23.22 -2.09
N GLY A 44 25.84 23.46 -2.98
CA GLY A 44 25.89 22.82 -4.30
C GLY A 44 26.05 21.30 -4.22
N LEU A 45 26.96 20.83 -3.35
CA LEU A 45 27.15 19.40 -3.14
C LEU A 45 25.91 18.73 -2.53
N ALA A 46 25.25 19.38 -1.56
CA ALA A 46 24.00 18.91 -0.99
C ALA A 46 22.90 18.83 -2.03
N ALA A 47 22.76 19.84 -2.91
CA ALA A 47 21.79 19.82 -4.00
C ALA A 47 22.07 18.69 -5.00
N VAL A 48 23.32 18.44 -5.35
CA VAL A 48 23.72 17.31 -6.22
C VAL A 48 23.39 15.97 -5.56
N ILE A 49 23.67 15.81 -4.27
CA ILE A 49 23.31 14.58 -3.52
C ILE A 49 21.79 14.36 -3.53
N VAL A 50 21.01 15.41 -3.30
CA VAL A 50 19.54 15.33 -3.34
C VAL A 50 19.05 14.92 -4.74
N LEU A 51 19.61 15.49 -5.79
CA LEU A 51 19.26 15.14 -7.18
C LEU A 51 19.66 13.71 -7.53
N VAL A 52 20.81 13.25 -7.08
CA VAL A 52 21.26 11.84 -7.28
C VAL A 52 20.36 10.88 -6.52
N VAL A 53 20.01 11.17 -5.26
CA VAL A 53 19.10 10.33 -4.46
C VAL A 53 17.71 10.30 -5.08
N ALA A 54 17.18 11.46 -5.53
CA ALA A 54 15.90 11.52 -6.23
C ALA A 54 15.93 10.76 -7.57
N GLY A 55 17.01 10.92 -8.35
CA GLY A 55 17.20 10.22 -9.61
C GLY A 55 17.34 8.70 -9.43
N CYS A 56 18.13 8.25 -8.45
CA CYS A 56 18.24 6.83 -8.11
C CYS A 56 16.91 6.27 -7.59
N GLY A 57 16.18 7.03 -6.77
CA GLY A 57 14.86 6.66 -6.29
C GLY A 57 13.86 6.51 -7.45
N TYR A 58 13.84 7.46 -8.37
CA TYR A 58 13.01 7.40 -9.56
C TYR A 58 13.35 6.19 -10.45
N ALA A 59 14.63 5.98 -10.76
CA ALA A 59 15.09 4.83 -11.55
C ALA A 59 14.78 3.48 -10.86
N TYR A 60 14.84 3.45 -9.53
CA TYR A 60 14.48 2.25 -8.76
C TYR A 60 12.99 1.94 -8.86
N VAL A 61 12.12 2.95 -8.71
CA VAL A 61 10.66 2.78 -8.83
C VAL A 61 10.26 2.36 -10.24
N THR A 62 10.85 2.94 -11.29
CA THR A 62 10.59 2.52 -12.67
C THR A 62 11.03 1.07 -12.93
N ASN A 63 12.18 0.66 -12.41
CA ASN A 63 12.65 -0.72 -12.50
C ASN A 63 11.74 -1.71 -11.74
N LEU A 64 11.13 -1.29 -10.64
CA LEU A 64 10.13 -2.09 -9.92
C LEU A 64 8.83 -2.22 -10.74
N ASP A 65 8.40 -1.14 -11.37
CA ASP A 65 7.19 -1.12 -12.20
C ASP A 65 7.30 -2.06 -13.41
N GLU A 66 8.48 -2.12 -14.04
CA GLU A 66 8.79 -3.03 -15.14
C GLU A 66 8.76 -4.52 -14.73
N LYS A 67 8.95 -4.83 -13.45
CA LYS A 67 8.93 -6.21 -12.93
C LYS A 67 7.54 -6.73 -12.61
N LEU A 68 6.52 -5.86 -12.62
CA LEU A 68 5.14 -6.28 -12.39
C LEU A 68 4.65 -7.18 -13.51
N HIS A 69 3.94 -8.23 -13.15
CA HIS A 69 3.19 -9.02 -14.11
C HIS A 69 1.97 -8.22 -14.57
N ARG A 70 1.83 -8.01 -15.89
CA ARG A 70 0.72 -7.23 -16.44
C ARG A 70 -0.30 -8.13 -17.11
N THR A 71 -1.57 -7.73 -17.03
CA THR A 71 -2.68 -8.42 -17.67
C THR A 71 -3.67 -7.42 -18.25
N ASP A 72 -4.33 -7.80 -19.33
CA ASP A 72 -5.45 -7.03 -19.86
C ASP A 72 -6.71 -7.33 -19.03
N ALA A 73 -6.86 -6.56 -17.95
CA ALA A 73 -7.95 -6.75 -17.00
C ALA A 73 -9.29 -6.22 -17.53
N PHE A 74 -9.29 -5.41 -18.57
CA PHE A 74 -10.46 -4.70 -19.09
C PHE A 74 -10.84 -5.12 -20.51
N SER A 75 -10.24 -6.18 -21.04
CA SER A 75 -10.53 -6.69 -22.39
C SER A 75 -12.00 -7.07 -22.55
N GLY A 76 -12.60 -6.63 -23.64
CA GLY A 76 -14.01 -6.92 -23.98
C GLY A 76 -15.05 -6.22 -23.08
N LEU A 77 -14.65 -5.21 -22.29
CA LEU A 77 -15.55 -4.47 -21.39
C LEU A 77 -16.01 -3.15 -22.04
N ASP A 78 -17.04 -3.21 -22.88
CA ASP A 78 -17.52 -2.01 -23.61
C ASP A 78 -18.44 -1.13 -22.75
N ASP A 79 -19.37 -1.73 -21.96
CA ASP A 79 -20.36 -1.03 -21.14
C ASP A 79 -19.95 -1.02 -19.68
N ARG A 80 -19.00 -0.15 -19.31
CA ARG A 80 -18.56 0.00 -17.93
C ARG A 80 -19.28 1.16 -17.23
N PRO A 81 -19.51 1.10 -15.90
CA PRO A 81 -20.07 2.22 -15.16
C PRO A 81 -19.29 3.52 -15.39
N GLY A 82 -19.99 4.65 -15.41
CA GLY A 82 -19.36 5.96 -15.40
C GLY A 82 -18.71 6.25 -14.05
N LYS A 83 -17.79 7.20 -14.02
CA LYS A 83 -17.21 7.71 -12.78
C LYS A 83 -17.90 9.01 -12.40
N SER A 84 -18.61 9.05 -11.27
CA SER A 84 -19.39 10.21 -10.84
C SER A 84 -18.53 11.32 -10.25
N VAL A 85 -17.41 10.96 -9.57
CA VAL A 85 -16.50 11.91 -8.94
C VAL A 85 -15.10 11.73 -9.51
N SER A 86 -14.56 12.82 -10.06
CA SER A 86 -13.16 12.85 -10.56
C SER A 86 -12.15 12.81 -9.41
N GLY A 87 -11.03 12.15 -9.61
CA GLY A 87 -9.95 12.05 -8.62
C GLY A 87 -10.10 10.89 -7.64
N THR A 88 -11.26 10.21 -7.59
CA THR A 88 -11.39 8.96 -6.82
C THR A 88 -10.68 7.81 -7.52
N GLN A 89 -10.25 6.79 -6.75
CA GLN A 89 -9.68 5.55 -7.30
C GLN A 89 -10.38 4.33 -6.69
N ASN A 90 -10.78 3.40 -7.54
CA ASN A 90 -11.35 2.12 -7.12
C ASN A 90 -10.48 0.99 -7.65
N ILE A 91 -9.81 0.29 -6.74
CA ILE A 91 -8.87 -0.78 -7.08
C ILE A 91 -9.46 -2.11 -6.64
N LEU A 92 -9.61 -3.05 -7.57
CA LEU A 92 -10.07 -4.40 -7.28
C LEU A 92 -8.89 -5.28 -6.88
N PHE A 93 -8.88 -5.74 -5.61
CA PHE A 93 -7.94 -6.73 -5.13
C PHE A 93 -8.52 -8.13 -5.23
N LEU A 94 -7.74 -9.03 -5.84
CA LEU A 94 -8.09 -10.45 -6.02
C LEU A 94 -7.01 -11.33 -5.38
N GLY A 95 -7.40 -12.16 -4.43
CA GLY A 95 -6.54 -13.21 -3.87
C GLY A 95 -6.84 -14.55 -4.56
N SER A 96 -5.88 -15.10 -5.29
CA SER A 96 -6.07 -16.32 -6.08
C SER A 96 -5.37 -17.53 -5.45
N ASP A 97 -5.95 -18.72 -5.64
CA ASP A 97 -5.38 -20.00 -5.22
C ASP A 97 -4.51 -20.68 -6.27
N SER A 98 -4.10 -19.94 -7.33
CA SER A 98 -3.15 -20.47 -8.31
C SER A 98 -1.87 -20.93 -7.61
N ARG A 99 -1.49 -22.18 -7.85
CA ARG A 99 -0.32 -22.82 -7.23
C ARG A 99 0.93 -22.72 -8.10
N ASP A 100 0.77 -22.39 -9.37
CA ASP A 100 1.84 -22.38 -10.37
C ASP A 100 1.85 -21.03 -11.08
N GLY A 101 2.91 -20.26 -10.85
CA GLY A 101 3.22 -19.07 -11.64
C GLY A 101 3.60 -19.39 -13.09
N ALA A 102 3.47 -20.67 -13.51
CA ALA A 102 3.86 -21.16 -14.84
C ALA A 102 2.75 -21.11 -15.91
N ASP A 103 1.50 -20.90 -15.52
CA ASP A 103 0.36 -20.88 -16.46
C ASP A 103 -0.20 -19.47 -16.72
N TYR A 104 0.59 -18.43 -16.42
CA TYR A 104 0.24 -17.08 -16.82
C TYR A 104 0.46 -16.92 -18.32
N ASP A 105 -0.64 -16.87 -19.09
CA ASP A 105 -0.60 -16.41 -20.48
C ASP A 105 -0.67 -14.87 -20.47
N PRO A 106 0.46 -14.17 -20.78
CA PRO A 106 0.49 -12.71 -20.82
C PRO A 106 -0.44 -12.08 -21.86
N LYS A 107 -1.01 -12.89 -22.76
CA LYS A 107 -1.95 -12.43 -23.79
C LYS A 107 -3.40 -12.55 -23.38
N GLY A 108 -3.70 -13.05 -22.16
CA GLY A 108 -5.08 -13.09 -21.65
C GLY A 108 -6.07 -13.86 -22.52
N SER A 109 -5.58 -14.57 -23.55
CA SER A 109 -6.44 -15.40 -24.37
C SER A 109 -6.86 -16.60 -23.55
N PRO A 110 -8.18 -16.82 -23.33
CA PRO A 110 -8.62 -18.09 -22.84
C PRO A 110 -8.27 -19.12 -23.93
N LYS A 111 -7.17 -19.85 -23.74
CA LYS A 111 -7.07 -21.13 -24.41
C LYS A 111 -8.25 -21.93 -23.89
N THR A 112 -9.29 -21.95 -24.71
CA THR A 112 -10.47 -22.82 -24.66
C THR A 112 -10.49 -23.73 -23.41
N GLY A 113 -11.16 -23.28 -22.32
CA GLY A 113 -11.47 -24.12 -21.18
C GLY A 113 -10.38 -24.31 -20.16
N ALA A 114 -9.34 -23.48 -20.15
CA ALA A 114 -8.25 -23.55 -19.18
C ALA A 114 -7.87 -22.19 -18.60
N ALA A 115 -8.76 -21.47 -17.98
CA ALA A 115 -8.47 -20.93 -16.67
C ALA A 115 -8.07 -22.19 -15.89
N GLY A 116 -6.83 -22.33 -15.42
CA GLY A 116 -6.28 -23.60 -14.93
C GLY A 116 -7.34 -24.30 -14.11
N LYS A 117 -7.73 -25.51 -14.51
CA LYS A 117 -8.88 -26.24 -14.00
C LYS A 117 -8.94 -26.10 -12.49
N ASN A 118 -9.82 -25.23 -11.94
CA ASN A 118 -10.11 -24.92 -10.54
C ASN A 118 -9.45 -23.68 -9.90
N GLU A 119 -8.87 -22.73 -10.62
CA GLU A 119 -8.41 -21.48 -10.00
C GLU A 119 -9.64 -20.67 -9.52
N ARG A 120 -9.63 -20.22 -8.28
CA ARG A 120 -10.71 -19.43 -7.65
C ARG A 120 -10.15 -18.23 -6.95
N SER A 121 -10.87 -17.14 -6.99
CA SER A 121 -10.56 -16.02 -6.12
C SER A 121 -11.12 -16.28 -4.72
N ASP A 122 -10.23 -16.41 -3.74
CA ASP A 122 -10.57 -16.63 -2.33
C ASP A 122 -10.81 -15.32 -1.57
N ALA A 123 -10.33 -14.20 -2.09
CA ALA A 123 -10.54 -12.85 -1.57
C ALA A 123 -10.91 -11.90 -2.71
N ILE A 124 -12.00 -11.16 -2.54
CA ILE A 124 -12.46 -10.12 -3.47
C ILE A 124 -12.69 -8.87 -2.63
N MET A 125 -11.90 -7.82 -2.88
CA MET A 125 -11.99 -6.56 -2.14
C MET A 125 -11.91 -5.38 -3.10
N VAL A 126 -12.69 -4.34 -2.84
CA VAL A 126 -12.57 -3.05 -3.53
C VAL A 126 -11.95 -2.06 -2.57
N LEU A 127 -10.79 -1.53 -2.93
CA LEU A 127 -10.19 -0.39 -2.26
C LEU A 127 -10.71 0.88 -2.93
N HIS A 128 -11.41 1.70 -2.18
CA HIS A 128 -11.84 3.03 -2.58
C HIS A 128 -10.97 4.08 -1.93
N ILE A 129 -10.37 4.94 -2.74
CA ILE A 129 -9.61 6.12 -2.31
C ILE A 129 -10.42 7.34 -2.71
N PRO A 130 -10.93 8.13 -1.74
CA PRO A 130 -11.61 9.39 -1.99
C PRO A 130 -10.76 10.41 -2.77
N ALA A 131 -11.42 11.35 -3.41
CA ALA A 131 -10.75 12.40 -4.19
C ALA A 131 -9.83 13.31 -3.35
N ASP A 132 -10.05 13.39 -2.03
CA ASP A 132 -9.20 14.14 -1.11
C ASP A 132 -7.95 13.39 -0.64
N HIS A 133 -7.83 12.09 -0.93
CA HIS A 133 -6.73 11.17 -0.60
C HIS A 133 -6.34 11.15 0.89
N LYS A 134 -7.28 11.50 1.80
CA LYS A 134 -7.01 11.52 3.26
C LYS A 134 -7.39 10.23 3.96
N LYS A 135 -8.25 9.44 3.34
CA LYS A 135 -8.74 8.15 3.85
C LYS A 135 -8.74 7.11 2.75
N ALA A 136 -8.90 5.86 3.15
CA ALA A 136 -9.17 4.78 2.21
C ALA A 136 -10.13 3.77 2.84
N TYR A 137 -10.91 3.09 2.00
CA TYR A 137 -11.93 2.13 2.43
C TYR A 137 -11.72 0.82 1.70
N ILE A 138 -11.41 -0.25 2.44
CA ILE A 138 -11.30 -1.60 1.88
C ILE A 138 -12.61 -2.32 2.14
N ILE A 139 -13.36 -2.56 1.07
CA ILE A 139 -14.68 -3.18 1.09
C ILE A 139 -14.56 -4.62 0.62
N SER A 140 -14.67 -5.57 1.54
CA SER A 140 -14.63 -7.01 1.24
C SER A 140 -15.98 -7.47 0.71
N ILE A 141 -15.99 -8.16 -0.43
CA ILE A 141 -17.15 -8.86 -0.97
C ILE A 141 -16.99 -10.35 -0.65
N PRO A 142 -17.86 -10.97 0.17
CA PRO A 142 -17.78 -12.39 0.43
C PRO A 142 -17.79 -13.20 -0.87
N ARG A 143 -16.83 -14.09 -1.07
CA ARG A 143 -16.63 -14.81 -2.33
C ARG A 143 -17.83 -15.66 -2.76
N ASP A 144 -18.65 -16.10 -1.80
CA ASP A 144 -19.86 -16.90 -2.04
C ASP A 144 -21.11 -16.03 -2.21
N THR A 145 -20.96 -14.69 -2.40
CA THR A 145 -22.09 -13.79 -2.68
C THR A 145 -22.78 -14.18 -3.98
N TYR A 146 -24.10 -14.41 -3.91
CA TYR A 146 -24.92 -14.84 -5.05
C TYR A 146 -25.31 -13.67 -5.92
N VAL A 147 -24.74 -13.62 -7.13
CA VAL A 147 -24.88 -12.50 -8.06
C VAL A 147 -25.26 -12.98 -9.46
N SER A 148 -25.68 -12.07 -10.33
CA SER A 148 -25.72 -12.30 -11.76
C SER A 148 -24.30 -12.14 -12.31
N VAL A 149 -23.73 -13.19 -12.88
CA VAL A 149 -22.47 -13.14 -13.62
C VAL A 149 -22.83 -12.85 -15.07
N PRO A 150 -22.49 -11.66 -15.60
CA PRO A 150 -22.85 -11.30 -16.99
C PRO A 150 -22.09 -12.18 -17.98
N GLU A 151 -22.58 -12.23 -19.20
CA GLU A 151 -21.85 -12.90 -20.28
C GLU A 151 -20.67 -12.04 -20.76
N LEU A 152 -19.55 -12.70 -21.00
CA LEU A 152 -18.36 -12.13 -21.63
C LEU A 152 -17.64 -13.24 -22.43
N ASP A 153 -17.49 -13.06 -23.72
CA ASP A 153 -16.80 -13.97 -24.63
C ASP A 153 -17.25 -15.44 -24.51
N GLY A 154 -18.56 -15.65 -24.38
CA GLY A 154 -19.17 -16.99 -24.25
C GLY A 154 -19.06 -17.59 -22.83
N HIS A 155 -18.60 -16.82 -21.86
CA HIS A 155 -18.54 -17.21 -20.44
C HIS A 155 -19.51 -16.42 -19.59
N GLY A 156 -20.07 -17.02 -18.54
CA GLY A 156 -21.03 -16.36 -17.67
C GLY A 156 -22.48 -16.56 -18.12
N GLY A 157 -23.29 -15.48 -18.09
CA GLY A 157 -24.70 -15.50 -18.46
C GLY A 157 -25.64 -16.18 -17.44
N ALA A 158 -25.17 -16.42 -16.19
CA ALA A 158 -25.93 -17.15 -15.18
C ALA A 158 -25.80 -16.51 -13.79
N ARG A 159 -26.73 -16.87 -12.90
CA ARG A 159 -26.58 -16.53 -11.49
C ARG A 159 -25.70 -17.57 -10.78
N ALA A 160 -24.69 -17.08 -10.07
CA ALA A 160 -23.73 -17.92 -9.38
C ALA A 160 -23.09 -17.18 -8.19
N LYS A 161 -22.19 -17.84 -7.47
CA LYS A 161 -21.30 -17.20 -6.52
C LYS A 161 -20.35 -16.27 -7.27
N ILE A 162 -20.07 -15.10 -6.73
CA ILE A 162 -19.26 -14.08 -7.41
C ILE A 162 -17.85 -14.60 -7.78
N ASN A 163 -17.28 -15.53 -6.98
CA ASN A 163 -15.99 -16.15 -7.28
C ASN A 163 -16.01 -17.08 -8.50
N ALA A 164 -17.19 -17.48 -8.98
CA ALA A 164 -17.32 -18.27 -10.22
C ALA A 164 -16.90 -17.46 -11.45
N ALA A 165 -17.08 -16.15 -11.42
CA ALA A 165 -16.66 -15.27 -12.51
C ALA A 165 -15.16 -15.42 -12.83
N PHE A 166 -14.34 -15.55 -11.77
CA PHE A 166 -12.90 -15.75 -11.93
C PHE A 166 -12.56 -17.10 -12.59
N SER A 167 -13.24 -18.17 -12.18
CA SER A 167 -13.06 -19.52 -12.77
C SER A 167 -13.57 -19.62 -14.21
N TRP A 168 -14.59 -18.85 -14.56
CA TRP A 168 -15.25 -18.93 -15.87
C TRP A 168 -14.57 -18.06 -16.93
N GLY A 169 -14.20 -16.82 -16.61
CA GLY A 169 -13.66 -15.85 -17.57
C GLY A 169 -12.53 -15.00 -17.01
N GLY A 170 -11.86 -15.46 -15.94
CA GLY A 170 -10.68 -14.80 -15.40
C GLY A 170 -10.93 -13.41 -14.82
N ILE A 171 -9.91 -12.56 -14.91
CA ILE A 171 -9.94 -11.21 -14.38
C ILE A 171 -11.00 -10.34 -15.10
N PRO A 172 -11.11 -10.32 -16.45
CA PRO A 172 -12.08 -9.47 -17.14
C PRO A 172 -13.53 -9.75 -16.73
N LEU A 173 -13.93 -11.03 -16.68
CA LEU A 173 -15.29 -11.40 -16.26
C LEU A 173 -15.53 -11.08 -14.77
N THR A 174 -14.49 -11.18 -13.93
CA THR A 174 -14.58 -10.80 -12.52
C THR A 174 -14.80 -9.30 -12.39
N VAL A 175 -14.06 -8.47 -13.11
CA VAL A 175 -14.26 -7.01 -13.16
C VAL A 175 -15.67 -6.69 -13.58
N LYS A 176 -16.13 -7.21 -14.73
CA LYS A 176 -17.51 -7.00 -15.24
C LYS A 176 -18.57 -7.40 -14.20
N THR A 177 -18.35 -8.52 -13.51
CA THR A 177 -19.28 -9.01 -12.48
C THR A 177 -19.29 -8.10 -11.24
N VAL A 178 -18.11 -7.62 -10.78
CA VAL A 178 -18.04 -6.69 -9.66
C VAL A 178 -18.66 -5.35 -10.02
N GLU A 179 -18.35 -4.80 -11.19
CA GLU A 179 -18.96 -3.56 -11.68
C GLU A 179 -20.48 -3.68 -11.83
N ASN A 180 -20.97 -4.78 -12.39
CA ASN A 180 -22.42 -5.04 -12.50
C ASN A 180 -23.11 -5.20 -11.13
N PHE A 181 -22.44 -5.81 -10.16
CA PHE A 181 -22.97 -6.00 -8.80
C PHE A 181 -22.96 -4.71 -7.98
N THR A 182 -21.93 -3.86 -8.15
CA THR A 182 -21.71 -2.68 -7.32
C THR A 182 -22.20 -1.38 -7.95
N GLY A 183 -22.27 -1.31 -9.28
CA GLY A 183 -22.45 -0.07 -10.04
C GLY A 183 -21.22 0.85 -10.02
N VAL A 184 -20.10 0.42 -9.45
CA VAL A 184 -18.89 1.21 -9.28
C VAL A 184 -17.86 0.84 -10.35
N LYS A 185 -17.34 1.85 -11.06
CA LYS A 185 -16.23 1.65 -12.00
C LYS A 185 -14.96 1.24 -11.29
N ILE A 186 -14.32 0.18 -11.75
CA ILE A 186 -12.99 -0.26 -11.27
C ILE A 186 -11.90 0.41 -12.13
N ASP A 187 -11.01 1.15 -11.52
CA ASP A 187 -9.94 1.85 -12.22
C ASP A 187 -8.72 0.96 -12.44
N HIS A 188 -8.37 0.13 -11.43
CA HIS A 188 -7.24 -0.78 -11.47
C HIS A 188 -7.57 -2.14 -10.87
N VAL A 189 -6.79 -3.14 -11.26
CA VAL A 189 -6.87 -4.50 -10.70
C VAL A 189 -5.51 -4.93 -10.18
N VAL A 190 -5.51 -5.51 -9.00
CA VAL A 190 -4.32 -6.10 -8.38
C VAL A 190 -4.66 -7.54 -7.96
N LYS A 191 -4.00 -8.52 -8.57
CA LYS A 191 -4.10 -9.93 -8.18
C LYS A 191 -2.84 -10.34 -7.44
N ILE A 192 -2.98 -11.11 -6.36
CA ILE A 192 -1.90 -11.77 -5.65
C ILE A 192 -2.19 -13.26 -5.56
N ASP A 193 -1.18 -14.09 -5.83
CA ASP A 193 -1.25 -15.53 -5.59
C ASP A 193 -0.74 -15.91 -4.19
N PHE A 194 -0.92 -17.18 -3.81
CA PHE A 194 -0.53 -17.65 -2.48
C PHE A 194 0.97 -17.64 -2.23
N ASN A 195 1.80 -17.86 -3.26
CA ASN A 195 3.25 -17.83 -3.09
C ASN A 195 3.72 -16.40 -2.85
N GLY A 196 3.22 -15.46 -3.66
CA GLY A 196 3.48 -14.05 -3.47
C GLY A 196 3.03 -13.50 -2.13
N PHE A 197 1.86 -13.92 -1.66
CA PHE A 197 1.38 -13.58 -0.33
C PHE A 197 2.35 -14.05 0.77
N LYS A 198 2.86 -15.28 0.68
CA LYS A 198 3.85 -15.81 1.62
C LYS A 198 5.17 -15.04 1.55
N ASP A 199 5.66 -14.78 0.34
CA ASP A 199 6.93 -14.10 0.11
C ASP A 199 6.90 -12.66 0.65
N MET A 200 5.80 -11.92 0.42
CA MET A 200 5.61 -10.58 0.99
C MET A 200 5.60 -10.61 2.53
N THR A 201 4.92 -11.58 3.12
CA THR A 201 4.87 -11.75 4.58
C THR A 201 6.25 -12.04 5.16
N ASN A 202 6.99 -12.97 4.54
CA ASN A 202 8.34 -13.36 4.95
C ASN A 202 9.35 -12.20 4.78
N ALA A 203 9.21 -11.40 3.72
CA ALA A 203 10.09 -10.24 3.49
C ALA A 203 9.98 -9.17 4.58
N LEU A 204 8.82 -9.06 5.24
CA LEU A 204 8.62 -8.22 6.42
C LEU A 204 9.13 -8.85 7.73
N GLY A 205 9.57 -10.11 7.67
CA GLY A 205 9.96 -10.90 8.84
C GLY A 205 8.75 -11.43 9.63
N GLY A 206 7.63 -11.62 8.97
CA GLY A 206 6.37 -12.06 9.58
C GLY A 206 5.50 -10.91 10.08
N VAL A 207 4.26 -11.25 10.42
CA VAL A 207 3.21 -10.31 10.85
C VAL A 207 2.59 -10.79 12.16
N ASP A 208 2.36 -9.88 13.09
CA ASP A 208 1.73 -10.17 14.37
C ASP A 208 0.23 -9.89 14.30
N VAL A 209 -0.59 -10.91 14.62
CA VAL A 209 -2.04 -10.78 14.69
C VAL A 209 -2.55 -11.17 16.08
N THR A 210 -3.60 -10.50 16.55
CA THR A 210 -4.25 -10.85 17.82
C THR A 210 -5.45 -11.76 17.54
N VAL A 211 -5.52 -12.89 18.24
CA VAL A 211 -6.59 -13.87 18.18
C VAL A 211 -7.36 -13.87 19.51
N ASN A 212 -8.68 -13.73 19.47
CA ASN A 212 -9.48 -13.62 20.69
C ASN A 212 -9.64 -14.95 21.43
N LYS A 213 -9.69 -16.06 20.72
CA LYS A 213 -9.86 -17.41 21.31
C LYS A 213 -8.95 -18.40 20.60
N THR A 214 -8.35 -19.31 21.36
CA THR A 214 -7.58 -20.41 20.78
C THR A 214 -8.46 -21.24 19.84
N VAL A 215 -7.96 -21.46 18.62
CA VAL A 215 -8.64 -22.25 17.59
C VAL A 215 -7.63 -23.06 16.79
N THR A 216 -7.98 -24.33 16.54
CA THR A 216 -7.20 -25.19 15.65
C THR A 216 -7.92 -25.33 14.32
N ASP A 217 -7.22 -25.08 13.21
CA ASP A 217 -7.76 -25.36 11.89
C ASP A 217 -7.71 -26.88 11.63
N PRO A 218 -8.86 -27.54 11.40
CA PRO A 218 -8.88 -28.99 11.14
C PRO A 218 -8.21 -29.37 9.81
N ARG A 219 -8.01 -28.44 8.88
CA ARG A 219 -7.37 -28.69 7.58
C ARG A 219 -5.85 -28.59 7.66
N SER A 220 -5.31 -27.45 8.08
CA SER A 220 -3.87 -27.23 8.20
C SER A 220 -3.28 -27.82 9.48
N LYS A 221 -4.13 -28.24 10.44
CA LYS A 221 -3.75 -28.70 11.79
C LYS A 221 -3.04 -27.63 12.62
N ARG A 222 -2.97 -26.38 12.12
CA ARG A 222 -2.34 -25.27 12.84
C ARG A 222 -3.27 -24.76 13.94
N THR A 223 -2.68 -24.49 15.11
CA THR A 223 -3.37 -23.87 16.24
C THR A 223 -2.95 -22.41 16.38
N PHE A 224 -3.93 -21.51 16.34
CA PHE A 224 -3.77 -20.11 16.67
C PHE A 224 -4.22 -19.89 18.11
N LYS A 225 -3.29 -19.51 18.99
CA LYS A 225 -3.57 -19.33 20.43
C LYS A 225 -4.26 -17.99 20.68
N ALA A 226 -5.06 -17.90 21.74
CA ALA A 226 -5.56 -16.62 22.20
C ALA A 226 -4.38 -15.68 22.55
N GLY A 227 -4.49 -14.39 22.15
CA GLY A 227 -3.43 -13.41 22.27
C GLY A 227 -2.69 -13.18 20.95
N VAL A 228 -1.47 -12.65 21.04
CA VAL A 228 -0.64 -12.31 19.87
C VAL A 228 -0.03 -13.58 19.27
N ASN A 229 -0.16 -13.74 17.96
CA ASN A 229 0.48 -14.79 17.17
C ASN A 229 1.37 -14.16 16.12
N HIS A 230 2.66 -14.54 16.10
CA HIS A 230 3.57 -14.19 15.03
C HIS A 230 3.41 -15.17 13.87
N LEU A 231 3.07 -14.64 12.69
CA LEU A 231 2.77 -15.42 11.49
C LEU A 231 3.86 -15.21 10.45
N ASP A 232 4.59 -16.26 10.09
CA ASP A 232 5.35 -16.33 8.85
C ASP A 232 4.41 -16.50 7.65
N GLY A 233 4.95 -16.60 6.43
CA GLY A 233 4.13 -16.69 5.21
C GLY A 233 3.18 -17.89 5.22
N ASP A 234 3.62 -19.07 5.68
CA ASP A 234 2.79 -20.27 5.71
C ASP A 234 1.71 -20.19 6.79
N ALA A 235 2.07 -19.71 7.98
CA ALA A 235 1.10 -19.50 9.06
C ALA A 235 0.08 -18.42 8.71
N ALA A 236 0.53 -17.37 8.04
CA ALA A 236 -0.33 -16.29 7.55
C ALA A 236 -1.33 -16.80 6.51
N LEU A 237 -0.88 -17.61 5.55
CA LEU A 237 -1.75 -18.21 4.56
C LEU A 237 -2.81 -19.14 5.20
N ASP A 238 -2.40 -19.99 6.15
CA ASP A 238 -3.34 -20.82 6.92
C ASP A 238 -4.35 -19.94 7.68
N TYR A 239 -3.89 -18.85 8.29
CA TYR A 239 -4.73 -17.92 9.07
C TYR A 239 -5.82 -17.25 8.22
N VAL A 240 -5.45 -16.71 7.05
CA VAL A 240 -6.40 -15.99 6.18
C VAL A 240 -7.31 -16.92 5.39
N ARG A 241 -7.01 -18.23 5.32
CA ARG A 241 -7.81 -19.24 4.63
C ARG A 241 -8.70 -20.05 5.58
N GLN A 242 -8.45 -19.99 6.89
CA GLN A 242 -9.21 -20.77 7.86
C GLN A 242 -10.69 -20.35 7.84
N ARG A 243 -11.57 -21.33 7.73
CA ARG A 243 -13.02 -21.20 7.87
C ARG A 243 -13.63 -22.28 8.75
N TYR A 244 -12.98 -23.44 8.82
CA TYR A 244 -13.43 -24.54 9.65
C TYR A 244 -12.96 -24.34 11.10
N GLY A 245 -13.78 -24.75 12.05
CA GLY A 245 -13.52 -24.50 13.47
C GLY A 245 -13.81 -23.08 13.93
N LEU A 246 -14.31 -22.22 13.02
CA LEU A 246 -14.74 -20.86 13.33
C LEU A 246 -16.28 -20.79 13.40
N PRO A 247 -16.86 -19.99 14.34
CA PRO A 247 -18.30 -19.95 14.59
C PRO A 247 -19.13 -19.55 13.36
N ASN A 248 -18.67 -18.54 12.60
CA ASN A 248 -19.38 -17.98 11.45
C ASN A 248 -18.74 -18.37 10.11
N GLY A 249 -17.82 -19.36 10.11
CA GLY A 249 -17.23 -19.93 8.90
C GLY A 249 -16.60 -18.92 7.96
N ASP A 250 -17.23 -18.66 6.82
CA ASP A 250 -16.70 -17.78 5.78
C ASP A 250 -16.63 -16.31 6.20
N PHE A 251 -17.55 -15.84 7.03
CA PHE A 251 -17.53 -14.45 7.54
C PHE A 251 -16.36 -14.21 8.48
N ASP A 252 -16.03 -15.18 9.33
CA ASP A 252 -14.84 -15.10 10.18
C ASP A 252 -13.56 -15.11 9.34
N ARG A 253 -13.55 -15.83 8.19
CA ARG A 253 -12.44 -15.78 7.25
C ARG A 253 -12.27 -14.37 6.67
N VAL A 254 -13.33 -13.71 6.21
CA VAL A 254 -13.27 -12.32 5.73
C VAL A 254 -12.71 -11.41 6.83
N GLN A 255 -13.16 -11.56 8.07
CA GLN A 255 -12.64 -10.78 9.19
C GLN A 255 -11.14 -11.03 9.42
N ARG A 256 -10.67 -12.31 9.35
CA ARG A 256 -9.25 -12.65 9.46
C ARG A 256 -8.41 -12.03 8.34
N GLN A 257 -8.90 -12.01 7.10
CA GLN A 257 -8.26 -11.34 5.99
C GLN A 257 -8.09 -9.84 6.26
N GLN A 258 -9.12 -9.19 6.81
CA GLN A 258 -9.06 -7.76 7.17
C GLN A 258 -8.09 -7.49 8.32
N ILE A 259 -8.10 -8.32 9.37
CA ILE A 259 -7.15 -8.23 10.51
C ILE A 259 -5.73 -8.39 10.01
N PHE A 260 -5.47 -9.41 9.19
CA PHE A 260 -4.14 -9.67 8.64
C PHE A 260 -3.67 -8.53 7.75
N LEU A 261 -4.51 -8.06 6.82
CA LEU A 261 -4.14 -6.96 5.91
C LEU A 261 -3.80 -5.68 6.68
N ARG A 262 -4.56 -5.37 7.73
CA ARG A 262 -4.24 -4.25 8.62
C ARG A 262 -2.88 -4.44 9.31
N ALA A 263 -2.62 -5.61 9.87
CA ALA A 263 -1.36 -5.91 10.54
C ALA A 263 -0.17 -5.90 9.56
N LEU A 264 -0.37 -6.39 8.33
CA LEU A 264 0.62 -6.32 7.24
C LEU A 264 0.97 -4.86 6.89
N MET A 265 -0.05 -3.99 6.72
CA MET A 265 0.16 -2.57 6.44
C MET A 265 0.86 -1.86 7.59
N GLN A 266 0.49 -2.15 8.85
CA GLN A 266 1.18 -1.61 10.02
C GLN A 266 2.65 -2.03 10.02
N LYS A 267 2.94 -3.31 9.78
CA LYS A 267 4.31 -3.83 9.72
C LYS A 267 5.11 -3.23 8.58
N ALA A 268 4.52 -3.08 7.39
CA ALA A 268 5.17 -2.48 6.23
C ALA A 268 5.51 -1.00 6.44
N THR A 269 4.67 -0.27 7.19
CA THR A 269 4.84 1.16 7.48
C THR A 269 5.55 1.43 8.81
N ASP A 270 5.89 0.40 9.56
CA ASP A 270 6.66 0.53 10.81
C ASP A 270 8.04 1.14 10.52
N SER A 271 8.51 1.96 11.46
CA SER A 271 9.84 2.60 11.41
C SER A 271 10.97 1.59 11.18
N GLY A 272 10.84 0.38 11.75
CA GLY A 272 11.82 -0.71 11.56
C GLY A 272 11.89 -1.25 10.12
N THR A 273 10.84 -1.12 9.32
CA THR A 273 10.82 -1.51 7.90
C THR A 273 11.23 -0.33 7.01
N LEU A 274 10.60 0.84 7.19
CA LEU A 274 10.86 2.01 6.35
C LEU A 274 12.27 2.58 6.51
N SER A 275 12.83 2.55 7.72
CA SER A 275 14.19 3.03 7.97
C SER A 275 15.29 2.02 7.61
N ASN A 276 14.95 0.77 7.32
CA ASN A 276 15.88 -0.26 6.91
C ASN A 276 15.83 -0.49 5.39
N PRO A 277 16.78 0.04 4.60
CA PRO A 277 16.74 -0.03 3.15
C PRO A 277 16.78 -1.47 2.61
N VAL A 278 17.39 -2.41 3.35
CA VAL A 278 17.46 -3.83 2.96
C VAL A 278 16.08 -4.48 3.11
N LYS A 279 15.39 -4.27 4.23
CA LYS A 279 14.03 -4.80 4.46
C LYS A 279 13.03 -4.20 3.50
N LEU A 280 13.08 -2.87 3.31
CA LEU A 280 12.20 -2.18 2.37
C LEU A 280 12.40 -2.72 0.94
N LYS A 281 13.66 -2.84 0.51
CA LYS A 281 13.99 -3.42 -0.81
C LYS A 281 13.45 -4.85 -0.95
N SER A 282 13.68 -5.71 0.04
CA SER A 282 13.21 -7.11 0.02
C SER A 282 11.69 -7.19 -0.07
N PHE A 283 10.97 -6.34 0.67
CA PHE A 283 9.51 -6.27 0.61
C PHE A 283 9.01 -5.80 -0.75
N LEU A 284 9.60 -4.73 -1.30
CA LEU A 284 9.22 -4.20 -2.62
C LEU A 284 9.52 -5.19 -3.75
N ASP A 285 10.68 -5.87 -3.71
CA ASP A 285 11.04 -6.91 -4.68
C ASP A 285 10.08 -8.13 -4.57
N ALA A 286 9.70 -8.54 -3.36
CA ALA A 286 8.72 -9.60 -3.16
C ALA A 286 7.34 -9.18 -3.68
N ALA A 287 6.88 -7.96 -3.37
CA ALA A 287 5.62 -7.43 -3.84
C ALA A 287 5.55 -7.39 -5.38
N THR A 288 6.54 -6.79 -6.03
CA THR A 288 6.53 -6.64 -7.50
C THR A 288 6.60 -7.96 -8.26
N LYS A 289 7.29 -8.98 -7.71
CA LYS A 289 7.31 -10.32 -8.29
C LYS A 289 6.01 -11.10 -8.13
N SER A 290 5.21 -10.71 -7.14
CA SER A 290 4.06 -11.48 -6.66
C SER A 290 2.73 -10.89 -7.13
N LEU A 291 2.75 -9.65 -7.62
CA LEU A 291 1.55 -8.96 -8.07
C LEU A 291 1.37 -9.08 -9.57
N THR A 292 0.14 -9.39 -9.99
CA THR A 292 -0.33 -9.18 -11.36
C THR A 292 -1.27 -7.98 -11.35
N VAL A 293 -1.01 -7.02 -12.23
CA VAL A 293 -1.78 -5.75 -12.30
C VAL A 293 -2.32 -5.53 -13.72
N ASP A 294 -3.27 -4.62 -13.87
CA ASP A 294 -3.71 -4.19 -15.19
C ASP A 294 -2.59 -3.44 -15.94
N ASN A 295 -2.78 -3.26 -17.26
CA ASN A 295 -1.79 -2.65 -18.13
C ASN A 295 -1.51 -1.17 -17.81
N ASP A 296 -2.51 -0.46 -17.29
CA ASP A 296 -2.44 0.98 -17.00
C ASP A 296 -2.00 1.27 -15.54
N PHE A 297 -1.83 0.24 -14.72
CA PHE A 297 -1.40 0.38 -13.33
C PHE A 297 0.03 0.96 -13.25
N SER A 298 0.22 1.97 -12.43
CA SER A 298 1.52 2.62 -12.19
C SER A 298 1.86 2.61 -10.70
N LEU A 299 2.96 1.96 -10.33
CA LEU A 299 3.47 1.98 -8.95
C LEU A 299 3.80 3.40 -8.48
N LYS A 300 4.29 4.24 -9.39
CA LYS A 300 4.63 5.63 -9.09
C LYS A 300 3.37 6.41 -8.71
N ASP A 301 2.30 6.28 -9.51
CA ASP A 301 1.06 7.01 -9.27
C ASP A 301 0.39 6.51 -7.98
N MET A 302 0.38 5.20 -7.77
CA MET A 302 -0.07 4.62 -6.50
C MET A 302 0.73 5.12 -5.30
N ALA A 303 2.06 5.18 -5.40
CA ALA A 303 2.90 5.70 -4.32
C ALA A 303 2.60 7.18 -4.01
N LEU A 304 2.27 7.97 -5.03
CA LEU A 304 1.86 9.38 -4.84
C LEU A 304 0.49 9.48 -4.18
N GLU A 305 -0.46 8.63 -4.54
CA GLU A 305 -1.80 8.61 -3.96
C GLU A 305 -1.78 8.14 -2.49
N PHE A 306 -1.00 7.10 -2.20
CA PHE A 306 -0.87 6.55 -0.85
C PHE A 306 0.07 7.33 0.09
N ARG A 307 0.84 8.30 -0.43
CA ARG A 307 1.89 9.00 0.35
C ARG A 307 1.41 9.65 1.65
N SER A 308 0.14 10.10 1.69
CA SER A 308 -0.46 10.75 2.85
C SER A 308 -1.22 9.78 3.76
N LEU A 309 -1.54 8.57 3.28
CA LEU A 309 -2.33 7.60 4.01
C LEU A 309 -1.48 6.85 5.04
N ARG A 310 -2.03 6.70 6.23
CA ARG A 310 -1.47 5.88 7.30
C ARG A 310 -2.39 4.68 7.57
N PRO A 311 -1.91 3.59 8.16
CA PRO A 311 -2.76 2.45 8.48
C PRO A 311 -4.02 2.80 9.29
N GLY A 312 -3.97 3.85 10.12
CA GLY A 312 -5.11 4.39 10.87
C GLY A 312 -6.18 5.09 10.02
N ASP A 313 -5.82 5.54 8.82
CA ASP A 313 -6.74 6.24 7.89
C ASP A 313 -7.53 5.26 7.01
N ILE A 314 -7.24 3.95 7.15
CA ILE A 314 -7.86 2.90 6.35
C ILE A 314 -8.97 2.22 7.16
N SER A 315 -10.18 2.25 6.63
CA SER A 315 -11.33 1.57 7.21
C SER A 315 -11.66 0.29 6.46
N PHE A 316 -12.00 -0.76 7.20
CA PHE A 316 -12.40 -2.05 6.65
C PHE A 316 -13.89 -2.25 6.78
N ILE A 317 -14.54 -2.59 5.69
CA ILE A 317 -15.99 -2.78 5.57
C ILE A 317 -16.24 -4.14 4.93
N THR A 318 -17.29 -4.83 5.32
CA THR A 318 -17.80 -5.99 4.59
C THR A 318 -19.07 -5.58 3.86
N SER A 319 -19.19 -5.91 2.58
CA SER A 319 -20.38 -5.66 1.79
C SER A 319 -21.61 -6.24 2.51
N PRO A 320 -22.69 -5.45 2.69
CA PRO A 320 -23.85 -5.86 3.49
C PRO A 320 -24.51 -7.14 2.97
N HIS A 321 -24.83 -8.05 3.88
CA HIS A 321 -25.41 -9.35 3.54
C HIS A 321 -26.42 -9.81 4.60
N LYS A 322 -27.33 -10.69 4.21
CA LYS A 322 -28.35 -11.34 5.06
C LYS A 322 -27.92 -12.72 5.60
N GLY A 323 -26.63 -13.04 5.44
CA GLY A 323 -26.09 -14.36 5.85
C GLY A 323 -26.10 -15.37 4.71
N SER A 324 -25.83 -16.62 5.07
CA SER A 324 -25.78 -17.75 4.14
C SER A 324 -27.18 -18.39 4.00
N GLN A 325 -27.51 -18.74 2.76
CA GLN A 325 -28.75 -19.46 2.41
C GLN A 325 -28.41 -20.62 1.47
N ASN A 326 -29.29 -21.62 1.43
CA ASN A 326 -29.19 -22.68 0.43
C ASN A 326 -30.06 -22.29 -0.77
N ILE A 327 -29.45 -22.15 -1.94
CA ILE A 327 -30.12 -21.89 -3.21
C ILE A 327 -29.66 -22.99 -4.17
N ASP A 328 -30.58 -23.74 -4.73
CA ASP A 328 -30.33 -24.84 -5.67
C ASP A 328 -29.28 -25.83 -5.15
N GLY A 329 -29.35 -26.19 -3.86
CA GLY A 329 -28.41 -27.13 -3.22
C GLY A 329 -27.04 -26.52 -2.88
N GLN A 330 -26.82 -25.23 -3.17
CA GLN A 330 -25.56 -24.55 -2.88
C GLN A 330 -25.70 -23.57 -1.71
N SER A 331 -24.77 -23.65 -0.76
CA SER A 331 -24.64 -22.61 0.28
C SER A 331 -24.07 -21.34 -0.33
N VAL A 332 -24.86 -20.28 -0.39
CA VAL A 332 -24.51 -18.96 -0.96
C VAL A 332 -24.70 -17.86 0.07
N VAL A 333 -24.01 -16.73 -0.09
CA VAL A 333 -24.24 -15.51 0.70
C VAL A 333 -25.23 -14.62 -0.06
N VAL A 334 -26.30 -14.23 0.60
CA VAL A 334 -27.32 -13.35 0.02
C VAL A 334 -27.01 -11.89 0.40
N SER A 335 -26.82 -11.04 -0.60
CA SER A 335 -26.63 -9.60 -0.38
C SER A 335 -27.87 -8.98 0.26
N ASP A 336 -27.67 -8.09 1.23
CA ASP A 336 -28.71 -7.17 1.70
C ASP A 336 -28.80 -6.02 0.70
N LYS A 337 -29.70 -6.19 -0.29
CA LYS A 337 -29.78 -5.30 -1.45
C LYS A 337 -29.89 -3.83 -1.08
N GLU A 338 -30.75 -3.48 -0.13
CA GLU A 338 -30.98 -2.10 0.28
C GLU A 338 -29.71 -1.47 0.86
N LYS A 339 -29.08 -2.15 1.82
CA LYS A 339 -27.84 -1.67 2.45
C LYS A 339 -26.66 -1.71 1.49
N ALA A 340 -26.60 -2.70 0.60
CA ALA A 340 -25.53 -2.81 -0.40
C ALA A 340 -25.63 -1.67 -1.43
N ILE A 341 -26.84 -1.36 -1.94
CA ILE A 341 -27.05 -0.21 -2.82
C ILE A 341 -26.66 1.10 -2.12
N ALA A 342 -27.01 1.26 -0.85
CA ALA A 342 -26.63 2.46 -0.09
C ALA A 342 -25.09 2.57 0.08
N LEU A 343 -24.39 1.46 0.37
CA LEU A 343 -22.92 1.45 0.49
C LEU A 343 -22.26 1.76 -0.86
N TRP A 344 -22.63 1.03 -1.92
CA TRP A 344 -21.98 1.17 -3.22
C TRP A 344 -22.32 2.52 -3.88
N GLY A 345 -23.53 3.06 -3.63
CA GLY A 345 -23.87 4.43 -4.00
C GLY A 345 -23.06 5.49 -3.24
N ALA A 346 -22.67 5.21 -2.00
CA ALA A 346 -21.76 6.07 -1.27
C ALA A 346 -20.31 6.01 -1.82
N VAL A 347 -19.88 4.84 -2.31
CA VAL A 347 -18.58 4.71 -3.01
C VAL A 347 -18.60 5.50 -4.32
N GLU A 348 -19.66 5.36 -5.12
CA GLU A 348 -19.84 6.08 -6.39
C GLU A 348 -19.81 7.60 -6.19
N LYS A 349 -20.46 8.10 -5.11
CA LYS A 349 -20.60 9.53 -4.79
C LYS A 349 -19.49 10.08 -3.89
N ASP A 350 -18.49 9.28 -3.57
CA ASP A 350 -17.39 9.66 -2.66
C ASP A 350 -17.85 10.11 -1.26
N THR A 351 -18.91 9.46 -0.72
CA THR A 351 -19.52 9.77 0.58
C THR A 351 -19.45 8.60 1.57
N VAL A 352 -18.47 7.69 1.41
CA VAL A 352 -18.33 6.50 2.27
C VAL A 352 -18.10 6.87 3.73
N ALA A 353 -17.45 8.01 4.02
CA ALA A 353 -17.28 8.51 5.36
C ALA A 353 -18.61 8.75 6.08
N ASP A 354 -19.56 9.40 5.41
CA ASP A 354 -20.89 9.71 5.93
C ASP A 354 -21.71 8.43 6.11
N TRP A 355 -21.67 7.55 5.11
CA TRP A 355 -22.32 6.25 5.19
C TRP A 355 -21.81 5.45 6.40
N LEU A 356 -20.47 5.43 6.62
CA LEU A 356 -19.87 4.70 7.73
C LEU A 356 -20.19 5.31 9.09
N ALA A 357 -20.32 6.65 9.17
CA ALA A 357 -20.76 7.34 10.36
C ALA A 357 -22.23 6.97 10.73
N ALA A 358 -23.09 6.82 9.74
CA ALA A 358 -24.48 6.37 9.91
C ALA A 358 -24.58 4.85 10.17
N ASN A 359 -23.56 4.06 9.81
CA ASN A 359 -23.54 2.60 9.94
C ASN A 359 -22.30 2.08 10.69
N PRO A 360 -22.07 2.50 11.96
CA PRO A 360 -20.82 2.21 12.67
C PRO A 360 -20.58 0.72 12.93
N ALA A 361 -21.62 -0.11 12.94
CA ALA A 361 -21.52 -1.55 13.11
C ALA A 361 -20.80 -2.25 11.91
N ASN A 362 -20.76 -1.61 10.74
CA ASN A 362 -20.11 -2.13 9.54
C ASN A 362 -18.61 -1.80 9.49
N ASN A 363 -18.12 -1.00 10.42
CA ASN A 363 -16.69 -0.70 10.57
C ASN A 363 -15.97 -1.82 11.33
N ALA A 364 -15.34 -2.73 10.60
CA ALA A 364 -14.51 -3.78 11.19
C ALA A 364 -13.21 -3.23 11.83
N THR A 365 -12.93 -1.92 11.67
CA THR A 365 -11.75 -1.26 12.25
C THR A 365 -11.88 -1.09 13.77
N LYS A 366 -13.10 -0.91 14.27
CA LYS A 366 -13.37 -0.89 15.70
C LYS A 366 -13.56 -2.33 16.16
N GLY A 367 -12.46 -2.98 16.54
CA GLY A 367 -12.46 -4.38 16.99
C GLY A 367 -13.53 -4.62 18.06
N ARG A 368 -14.27 -5.73 17.88
CA ARG A 368 -15.04 -6.34 18.98
C ARG A 368 -14.13 -7.16 19.87
#